data_ddda3d17e606129500fef0d5c1b908c8
#
_entry.id   ddda3d17e606129500fef0d5c1b908c8
#
_cell.length_a   1.000
_cell.length_b   1.000
_cell.length_c   1.000
_cell.angle_alpha   90.00
_cell.angle_beta   90.00
_cell.angle_gamma   90.00
#
_symmetry.space_group_name_H-M   'P 1'
#
loop_
_entity.id
_entity.type
_entity.pdbx_description
1 polymer ?
#
loop_
_entity_poly.entity_id
_entity_poly.type
_entity_poly.pdbx_seq_one_letter_code
_entity_poly.pdbx_strand_id
1 'polypeptide(L)'
;KDVLLLDVTPLSLGIETLGGVSTKLIEKNTTIPTKKSQVFSTAEDNQPAVSIRVLQGEREMATDNKLLGNFELVGIPNAPRGIPQIEVTFDIDANGIVSVSAKDKGTGKEQKIQIQASGGLSDEEIKNMVKDAEANKEADKKKRETVDARNQADTIIHTTEKNLKEHGSKISDADKKAIEAGISDLKNALKGTDTEEVKKKTQALIQTSMKLGEAVYKNQQKGTGKKDAKQNQDSKNKDQNKENVVDADFEEVKEDKEDKDDKDLSLIQIWRCRRYS
;
A
#
# COMPACT_ATOMS: atom_id res chain seq x y z
N LYS A 1 -13.16 30.48 32.59
CA LYS A 1 -13.11 29.63 31.36
C LYS A 1 -11.64 29.28 31.16
N ASP A 2 -11.28 28.05 31.48
CA ASP A 2 -9.93 27.57 31.25
C ASP A 2 -9.75 27.43 29.75
N VAL A 3 -8.80 28.17 29.19
CA VAL A 3 -8.40 28.07 27.80
C VAL A 3 -7.35 26.95 27.72
N LEU A 4 -7.72 25.84 27.14
CA LEU A 4 -6.76 24.75 26.83
C LEU A 4 -5.99 25.12 25.58
N LEU A 5 -4.71 25.45 25.73
CA LEU A 5 -3.81 25.64 24.59
C LEU A 5 -3.29 24.27 24.18
N LEU A 6 -3.63 23.84 22.97
CA LEU A 6 -3.09 22.62 22.35
C LEU A 6 -2.09 23.00 21.29
N ASP A 7 -0.89 22.48 21.38
CA ASP A 7 0.12 22.64 20.33
C ASP A 7 -0.12 21.61 19.21
N VAL A 8 0.08 22.02 17.95
CA VAL A 8 -0.22 21.23 16.76
C VAL A 8 0.90 21.33 15.73
N THR A 9 1.02 20.29 14.89
CA THR A 9 1.93 20.32 13.75
C THR A 9 1.46 21.34 12.70
N PRO A 10 2.30 22.31 12.29
CA PRO A 10 1.89 23.34 11.33
C PRO A 10 1.70 22.80 9.90
N LEU A 11 2.46 21.78 9.53
CA LEU A 11 2.46 21.13 8.22
C LEU A 11 2.52 19.62 8.38
N SER A 12 2.07 18.89 7.37
CA SER A 12 2.15 17.44 7.31
C SER A 12 3.61 16.98 7.25
N LEU A 13 3.88 15.84 7.91
CA LEU A 13 5.16 15.17 7.91
C LEU A 13 5.03 13.79 7.25
N GLY A 14 6.00 13.44 6.44
CA GLY A 14 6.00 12.19 5.71
C GLY A 14 7.36 11.81 5.17
N ILE A 15 7.38 10.80 4.33
CA ILE A 15 8.58 10.34 3.65
C ILE A 15 8.39 10.28 2.13
N GLU A 16 9.50 10.32 1.41
CA GLU A 16 9.50 10.02 -0.02
C GLU A 16 9.34 8.52 -0.23
N THR A 17 8.44 8.16 -1.14
CA THR A 17 8.19 6.78 -1.57
C THR A 17 8.43 6.62 -3.06
N LEU A 18 8.28 5.39 -3.58
CA LEU A 18 8.55 5.03 -4.96
C LEU A 18 7.92 6.01 -5.96
N GLY A 19 8.73 6.50 -6.90
CA GLY A 19 8.32 7.48 -7.91
C GLY A 19 8.38 8.93 -7.46
N GLY A 20 9.03 9.23 -6.31
CA GLY A 20 9.16 10.61 -5.79
C GLY A 20 7.87 11.15 -5.19
N VAL A 21 6.97 10.28 -4.73
CA VAL A 21 5.71 10.66 -4.09
C VAL A 21 5.94 10.96 -2.61
N SER A 22 5.29 12.00 -2.08
CA SER A 22 5.28 12.32 -0.66
C SER A 22 4.15 11.54 0.03
N THR A 23 4.52 10.58 0.90
CA THR A 23 3.55 9.83 1.69
C THR A 23 3.50 10.41 3.10
N LYS A 24 2.35 11.00 3.44
CA LYS A 24 2.12 11.64 4.74
C LYS A 24 1.84 10.58 5.81
N LEU A 25 2.55 10.65 6.94
CA LEU A 25 2.30 9.83 8.12
C LEU A 25 1.59 10.63 9.22
N ILE A 26 1.97 11.91 9.38
CA ILE A 26 1.32 12.84 10.30
C ILE A 26 0.76 13.99 9.48
N GLU A 27 -0.52 14.23 9.57
CA GLU A 27 -1.19 15.33 8.86
C GLU A 27 -1.03 16.67 9.60
N LYS A 28 -1.13 17.78 8.85
CA LYS A 28 -1.15 19.11 9.44
C LYS A 28 -2.26 19.23 10.50
N ASN A 29 -2.07 20.08 11.49
CA ASN A 29 -2.99 20.30 12.61
C ASN A 29 -3.20 19.08 13.52
N THR A 30 -2.29 18.10 13.49
CA THR A 30 -2.29 17.00 14.46
C THR A 30 -1.76 17.52 15.80
N THR A 31 -2.50 17.30 16.88
CA THR A 31 -2.10 17.65 18.25
C THR A 31 -0.84 16.88 18.66
N ILE A 32 0.10 17.57 19.30
CA ILE A 32 1.31 16.97 19.86
C ILE A 32 1.22 16.90 21.39
N PRO A 33 1.85 15.89 22.04
CA PRO A 33 2.70 14.85 21.45
C PRO A 33 1.91 13.80 20.64
N THR A 34 2.53 13.24 19.60
CA THR A 34 1.89 12.21 18.75
C THR A 34 2.91 11.21 18.22
N LYS A 35 2.44 9.98 17.98
CA LYS A 35 3.24 8.92 17.38
C LYS A 35 2.45 8.18 16.31
N LYS A 36 3.07 8.00 15.12
CA LYS A 36 2.48 7.28 14.00
C LYS A 36 3.52 6.38 13.36
N SER A 37 3.10 5.17 12.98
CA SER A 37 3.94 4.18 12.32
C SER A 37 3.25 3.65 11.07
N GLN A 38 4.05 3.38 10.03
CA GLN A 38 3.58 2.73 8.80
C GLN A 38 4.65 1.79 8.29
N VAL A 39 4.21 0.65 7.72
CA VAL A 39 5.11 -0.34 7.14
C VAL A 39 5.26 -0.07 5.66
N PHE A 40 6.51 -0.02 5.22
CA PHE A 40 6.93 0.12 3.83
C PHE A 40 7.74 -1.11 3.41
N SER A 41 8.10 -1.17 2.13
CA SER A 41 8.92 -2.26 1.60
C SER A 41 9.97 -1.72 0.62
N THR A 42 10.86 -2.62 0.16
CA THR A 42 11.88 -2.29 -0.83
C THR A 42 11.25 -2.07 -2.21
N ALA A 43 11.82 -1.14 -2.98
CA ALA A 43 11.41 -0.82 -4.34
C ALA A 43 12.04 -1.76 -5.39
N GLU A 44 13.22 -2.32 -5.09
CA GLU A 44 14.02 -3.15 -5.97
C GLU A 44 14.33 -4.51 -5.35
N ASP A 45 14.64 -5.50 -6.22
CA ASP A 45 15.08 -6.83 -5.78
C ASP A 45 16.47 -6.75 -5.16
N ASN A 46 16.68 -7.51 -4.06
CA ASN A 46 17.96 -7.62 -3.38
C ASN A 46 18.55 -6.27 -2.92
N GLN A 47 17.69 -5.32 -2.57
CA GLN A 47 18.09 -4.00 -2.09
C GLN A 47 18.65 -4.10 -0.67
N PRO A 48 19.97 -3.85 -0.45
CA PRO A 48 20.63 -4.06 0.84
C PRO A 48 20.40 -2.92 1.84
N ALA A 49 19.92 -1.77 1.33
CA ALA A 49 19.72 -0.55 2.10
C ALA A 49 18.55 0.26 1.54
N VAL A 50 17.87 1.01 2.40
CA VAL A 50 16.79 1.93 2.02
C VAL A 50 17.10 3.32 2.57
N SER A 51 17.08 4.31 1.68
CA SER A 51 17.20 5.73 2.04
C SER A 51 15.83 6.27 2.42
N ILE A 52 15.73 6.83 3.63
CA ILE A 52 14.51 7.45 4.14
C ILE A 52 14.71 8.98 4.10
N ARG A 53 13.99 9.65 3.22
CA ARG A 53 13.97 11.10 3.11
C ARG A 53 12.74 11.63 3.82
N VAL A 54 12.96 12.37 4.89
CA VAL A 54 11.90 12.96 5.72
C VAL A 54 11.49 14.30 5.16
N LEU A 55 10.20 14.47 4.89
CA LEU A 55 9.63 15.61 4.18
C LEU A 55 8.60 16.33 5.06
N GLN A 56 8.49 17.64 4.86
CA GLN A 56 7.47 18.49 5.46
C GLN A 56 6.76 19.30 4.39
N GLY A 57 5.44 19.30 4.38
CA GLY A 57 4.64 20.08 3.44
C GLY A 57 3.37 19.39 2.98
N GLU A 58 2.64 20.08 2.11
CA GLU A 58 1.29 19.65 1.66
C GLU A 58 1.25 19.17 0.21
N ARG A 59 2.37 19.28 -0.54
CA ARG A 59 2.43 18.88 -1.95
C ARG A 59 2.51 17.36 -2.09
N GLU A 60 1.99 16.84 -3.20
CA GLU A 60 1.95 15.39 -3.47
C GLU A 60 3.31 14.81 -3.90
N MET A 61 4.18 15.64 -4.49
CA MET A 61 5.51 15.22 -4.91
C MET A 61 6.56 15.59 -3.87
N ALA A 62 7.53 14.70 -3.63
CA ALA A 62 8.60 14.88 -2.65
C ALA A 62 9.45 16.10 -2.93
N THR A 63 9.74 16.39 -4.21
CA THR A 63 10.56 17.52 -4.65
C THR A 63 9.93 18.89 -4.37
N ASP A 64 8.61 18.93 -4.23
CA ASP A 64 7.84 20.15 -4.00
C ASP A 64 7.61 20.43 -2.51
N ASN A 65 8.13 19.56 -1.62
CA ASN A 65 8.10 19.70 -0.17
C ASN A 65 9.47 19.99 0.41
N LYS A 66 9.52 20.47 1.65
CA LYS A 66 10.78 20.73 2.34
C LYS A 66 11.41 19.44 2.84
N LEU A 67 12.65 19.19 2.47
CA LEU A 67 13.45 18.10 3.04
C LEU A 67 13.91 18.50 4.44
N LEU A 68 13.52 17.75 5.46
CA LEU A 68 13.95 17.95 6.85
C LEU A 68 15.24 17.19 7.17
N GLY A 69 15.43 16.03 6.55
CA GLY A 69 16.61 15.20 6.73
C GLY A 69 16.52 13.92 5.93
N ASN A 70 17.64 13.22 5.85
CA ASN A 70 17.68 11.89 5.27
C ASN A 70 18.58 10.98 6.13
N PHE A 71 18.27 9.68 6.14
CA PHE A 71 19.09 8.66 6.74
C PHE A 71 18.91 7.35 6.00
N GLU A 72 19.80 6.41 6.22
CA GLU A 72 19.79 5.14 5.51
C GLU A 72 19.70 3.98 6.49
N LEU A 73 18.76 3.09 6.24
CA LEU A 73 18.67 1.79 6.93
C LEU A 73 19.44 0.76 6.10
N VAL A 74 20.57 0.29 6.65
CA VAL A 74 21.46 -0.66 5.98
C VAL A 74 21.35 -2.07 6.55
N GLY A 75 21.75 -3.06 5.73
CA GLY A 75 21.81 -4.46 6.15
C GLY A 75 20.45 -5.15 6.14
N ILE A 76 19.61 -4.77 5.21
CA ILE A 76 18.40 -5.49 4.85
C ILE A 76 18.81 -6.77 4.12
N PRO A 77 18.24 -7.95 4.46
CA PRO A 77 18.54 -9.20 3.77
C PRO A 77 18.14 -9.14 2.30
N ASN A 78 18.93 -9.79 1.46
CA ASN A 78 18.60 -9.96 0.05
C ASN A 78 17.27 -10.69 -0.09
N ALA A 79 16.28 -10.03 -0.65
CA ALA A 79 14.95 -10.57 -0.90
C ALA A 79 14.33 -9.90 -2.13
N PRO A 80 13.34 -10.53 -2.76
CA PRO A 80 12.55 -9.87 -3.79
C PRO A 80 11.90 -8.58 -3.25
N ARG A 81 11.73 -7.58 -4.11
CA ARG A 81 11.03 -6.35 -3.78
C ARG A 81 9.65 -6.64 -3.21
N GLY A 82 9.20 -5.83 -2.27
CA GLY A 82 7.91 -5.99 -1.62
C GLY A 82 7.90 -7.02 -0.46
N ILE A 83 8.97 -7.82 -0.25
CA ILE A 83 9.06 -8.81 0.84
C ILE A 83 9.57 -8.18 2.14
N PRO A 84 10.68 -7.40 2.16
CA PRO A 84 11.16 -6.78 3.39
C PRO A 84 10.10 -5.84 3.98
N GLN A 85 9.94 -5.88 5.30
CA GLN A 85 8.99 -5.02 6.02
C GLN A 85 9.75 -4.01 6.85
N ILE A 86 9.71 -2.75 6.41
CA ILE A 86 10.40 -1.64 7.05
C ILE A 86 9.34 -0.76 7.73
N GLU A 87 9.31 -0.79 9.04
CA GLU A 87 8.43 0.05 9.85
C GLU A 87 9.08 1.41 10.06
N VAL A 88 8.46 2.44 9.51
CA VAL A 88 8.86 3.84 9.73
C VAL A 88 7.94 4.44 10.77
N THR A 89 8.54 4.97 11.84
CA THR A 89 7.83 5.58 12.96
C THR A 89 8.22 7.04 13.09
N PHE A 90 7.23 7.91 13.14
CA PHE A 90 7.35 9.32 13.51
C PHE A 90 6.86 9.47 14.95
N ASP A 91 7.67 10.05 15.80
CA ASP A 91 7.41 10.30 17.22
C ASP A 91 7.72 11.77 17.50
N ILE A 92 6.69 12.57 17.78
CA ILE A 92 6.81 14.00 18.08
C ILE A 92 6.54 14.19 19.56
N ASP A 93 7.51 14.75 20.27
CA ASP A 93 7.37 15.07 21.69
C ASP A 93 6.59 16.37 21.93
N ALA A 94 6.35 16.69 23.21
CA ALA A 94 5.66 17.91 23.63
C ALA A 94 6.44 19.20 23.33
N ASN A 95 7.73 19.10 22.99
CA ASN A 95 8.56 20.26 22.62
C ASN A 95 8.64 20.43 21.09
N GLY A 96 7.93 19.62 20.32
CA GLY A 96 7.95 19.65 18.87
C GLY A 96 9.22 19.04 18.26
N ILE A 97 9.94 18.18 18.98
CA ILE A 97 11.07 17.43 18.43
C ILE A 97 10.55 16.18 17.75
N VAL A 98 10.85 16.02 16.47
CA VAL A 98 10.47 14.85 15.65
C VAL A 98 11.59 13.84 15.68
N SER A 99 11.32 12.67 16.21
CA SER A 99 12.16 11.50 16.09
C SER A 99 11.61 10.60 14.99
N VAL A 100 12.39 10.35 13.95
CA VAL A 100 12.00 9.42 12.88
C VAL A 100 12.91 8.20 12.96
N SER A 101 12.32 7.02 13.10
CA SER A 101 13.04 5.75 13.09
C SER A 101 12.54 4.85 11.96
N ALA A 102 13.45 4.07 11.40
CA ALA A 102 13.16 3.01 10.44
C ALA A 102 13.70 1.70 10.98
N LYS A 103 12.84 0.68 11.06
CA LYS A 103 13.18 -0.63 11.60
C LYS A 103 12.80 -1.72 10.61
N ASP A 104 13.75 -2.55 10.24
CA ASP A 104 13.47 -3.78 9.51
C ASP A 104 12.90 -4.83 10.48
N LYS A 105 11.67 -5.27 10.23
CA LYS A 105 10.99 -6.28 11.07
C LYS A 105 11.63 -7.66 11.01
N GLY A 106 12.30 -7.97 9.92
CA GLY A 106 12.95 -9.26 9.72
C GLY A 106 14.24 -9.41 10.53
N THR A 107 15.10 -8.38 10.51
CA THR A 107 16.42 -8.42 11.20
C THR A 107 16.42 -7.71 12.55
N GLY A 108 15.41 -6.87 12.79
CA GLY A 108 15.36 -6.00 13.98
C GLY A 108 16.32 -4.81 13.93
N LYS A 109 17.06 -4.61 12.81
CA LYS A 109 17.93 -3.45 12.63
C LYS A 109 17.11 -2.18 12.57
N GLU A 110 17.61 -1.15 13.24
CA GLU A 110 16.94 0.14 13.36
C GLU A 110 17.94 1.29 13.18
N GLN A 111 17.49 2.34 12.50
CA GLN A 111 18.16 3.63 12.39
C GLN A 111 17.19 4.74 12.79
N LYS A 112 17.73 5.81 13.37
CA LYS A 112 16.93 6.91 13.89
C LYS A 112 17.60 8.25 13.60
N ILE A 113 16.77 9.26 13.29
CA ILE A 113 17.18 10.68 13.21
C ILE A 113 16.27 11.53 14.09
N GLN A 114 16.81 12.63 14.62
CA GLN A 114 16.03 13.65 15.36
C GLN A 114 16.08 14.96 14.62
N ILE A 115 14.95 15.61 14.47
CA ILE A 115 14.74 16.83 13.69
C ILE A 115 13.79 17.75 14.47
N GLN A 116 13.93 19.06 14.33
CA GLN A 116 12.92 19.98 14.87
C GLN A 116 11.68 20.00 13.98
N ALA A 117 10.49 19.89 14.55
CA ALA A 117 9.21 19.82 13.81
C ALA A 117 8.93 21.09 12.97
N SER A 118 9.37 22.25 13.43
CA SER A 118 9.25 23.50 12.67
C SER A 118 10.18 23.52 11.43
N GLY A 119 11.19 22.65 11.38
CA GLY A 119 12.19 22.63 10.31
C GLY A 119 12.89 23.99 10.09
N GLY A 120 12.80 24.91 11.07
CA GLY A 120 13.29 26.28 10.95
C GLY A 120 12.47 27.16 10.02
N LEU A 121 11.23 26.79 9.71
CA LEU A 121 10.29 27.58 8.89
C LEU A 121 9.68 28.74 9.70
N SER A 122 9.59 29.90 9.05
CA SER A 122 8.80 31.02 9.57
C SER A 122 7.30 30.84 9.29
N ASP A 123 6.46 31.55 10.03
CA ASP A 123 5.00 31.56 9.83
C ASP A 123 4.60 31.98 8.41
N GLU A 124 5.38 32.86 7.78
CA GLU A 124 5.15 33.30 6.41
C GLU A 124 5.46 32.19 5.41
N GLU A 125 6.56 31.45 5.60
CA GLU A 125 6.90 30.30 4.75
C GLU A 125 5.87 29.20 4.86
N ILE A 126 5.38 28.89 6.08
CA ILE A 126 4.31 27.94 6.31
C ILE A 126 3.03 28.32 5.55
N LYS A 127 2.62 29.59 5.65
CA LYS A 127 1.43 30.10 4.94
C LYS A 127 1.60 30.04 3.43
N ASN A 128 2.80 30.34 2.92
CA ASN A 128 3.08 30.26 1.49
C ASN A 128 3.04 28.81 1.00
N MET A 129 3.64 27.87 1.73
CA MET A 129 3.61 26.45 1.38
C MET A 129 2.18 25.89 1.33
N VAL A 130 1.31 26.32 2.24
CA VAL A 130 -0.11 25.91 2.22
C VAL A 130 -0.84 26.51 1.00
N LYS A 131 -0.64 27.78 0.70
CA LYS A 131 -1.24 28.43 -0.48
C LYS A 131 -0.76 27.80 -1.80
N ASP A 132 0.53 27.52 -1.90
CA ASP A 132 1.12 26.86 -3.08
C ASP A 132 0.57 25.46 -3.27
N ALA A 133 0.35 24.72 -2.18
CA ALA A 133 -0.26 23.41 -2.24
C ALA A 133 -1.73 23.48 -2.70
N GLU A 134 -2.49 24.46 -2.21
CA GLU A 134 -3.89 24.66 -2.65
C GLU A 134 -3.96 25.07 -4.13
N ALA A 135 -3.09 25.98 -4.56
CA ALA A 135 -3.05 26.44 -5.95
C ALA A 135 -2.67 25.34 -6.95
N ASN A 136 -1.84 24.39 -6.54
CA ASN A 136 -1.35 23.31 -7.41
C ASN A 136 -2.05 21.96 -7.19
N LYS A 137 -3.07 21.91 -6.33
CA LYS A 137 -3.72 20.66 -5.90
C LYS A 137 -4.15 19.75 -7.04
N GLU A 138 -4.79 20.31 -8.08
CA GLU A 138 -5.24 19.52 -9.22
C GLU A 138 -4.09 19.03 -10.11
N ALA A 139 -3.08 19.89 -10.31
CA ALA A 139 -1.89 19.53 -11.08
C ALA A 139 -1.08 18.43 -10.36
N ASP A 140 -0.92 18.55 -9.06
CA ASP A 140 -0.23 17.57 -8.22
C ASP A 140 -0.97 16.23 -8.17
N LYS A 141 -2.29 16.27 -8.05
CA LYS A 141 -3.12 15.06 -8.12
C LYS A 141 -2.91 14.30 -9.42
N LYS A 142 -2.88 15.01 -10.56
CA LYS A 142 -2.60 14.39 -11.87
C LYS A 142 -1.20 13.81 -11.95
N LYS A 143 -0.19 14.53 -11.43
CA LYS A 143 1.18 14.02 -11.37
C LYS A 143 1.25 12.73 -10.56
N ARG A 144 0.64 12.72 -9.36
CA ARG A 144 0.56 11.54 -8.50
C ARG A 144 -0.13 10.38 -9.18
N GLU A 145 -1.30 10.60 -9.79
CA GLU A 145 -2.02 9.55 -10.53
C GLU A 145 -1.18 8.95 -11.66
N THR A 146 -0.36 9.77 -12.34
CA THR A 146 0.56 9.30 -13.36
C THR A 146 1.65 8.42 -12.77
N VAL A 147 2.26 8.84 -11.65
CA VAL A 147 3.29 8.07 -10.96
C VAL A 147 2.72 6.78 -10.41
N ASP A 148 1.56 6.82 -9.76
CA ASP A 148 0.89 5.63 -9.20
C ASP A 148 0.55 4.62 -10.31
N ALA A 149 0.05 5.08 -11.47
CA ALA A 149 -0.23 4.21 -12.61
C ALA A 149 1.04 3.55 -13.15
N ARG A 150 2.17 4.28 -13.22
CA ARG A 150 3.48 3.73 -13.64
C ARG A 150 4.02 2.72 -12.64
N ASN A 151 3.97 3.04 -11.34
CA ASN A 151 4.43 2.13 -10.28
C ASN A 151 3.60 0.82 -10.27
N GLN A 152 2.29 0.94 -10.48
CA GLN A 152 1.41 -0.22 -10.60
C GLN A 152 1.78 -1.06 -11.84
N ALA A 153 2.00 -0.42 -12.98
CA ALA A 153 2.39 -1.10 -14.22
C ALA A 153 3.71 -1.86 -14.05
N ASP A 154 4.73 -1.24 -13.45
CA ASP A 154 6.02 -1.88 -13.18
C ASP A 154 5.88 -3.07 -12.22
N THR A 155 5.03 -2.95 -11.21
CA THR A 155 4.75 -4.04 -10.27
C THR A 155 4.09 -5.22 -10.98
N ILE A 156 3.11 -4.96 -11.84
CA ILE A 156 2.41 -6.01 -12.61
C ILE A 156 3.35 -6.68 -13.61
N ILE A 157 4.19 -5.91 -14.32
CA ILE A 157 5.21 -6.47 -15.23
C ILE A 157 6.11 -7.43 -14.46
N HIS A 158 6.71 -6.96 -13.36
CA HIS A 158 7.64 -7.75 -12.57
C HIS A 158 7.00 -9.05 -12.02
N THR A 159 5.81 -8.94 -11.44
CA THR A 159 5.08 -10.09 -10.91
C THR A 159 4.72 -11.08 -12.02
N THR A 160 4.30 -10.59 -13.18
CA THR A 160 3.93 -11.43 -14.31
C THR A 160 5.16 -12.12 -14.91
N GLU A 161 6.30 -11.43 -15.05
CA GLU A 161 7.57 -12.02 -15.50
C GLU A 161 8.06 -13.10 -14.54
N LYS A 162 7.99 -12.86 -13.22
CA LYS A 162 8.33 -13.84 -12.20
C LYS A 162 7.45 -15.07 -12.29
N ASN A 163 6.14 -14.89 -12.34
CA ASN A 163 5.19 -16.01 -12.50
C ASN A 163 5.40 -16.78 -13.80
N LEU A 164 5.75 -16.10 -14.88
CA LEU A 164 6.04 -16.73 -16.15
C LEU A 164 7.32 -17.58 -16.10
N LYS A 165 8.36 -17.12 -15.39
CA LYS A 165 9.59 -17.91 -15.16
C LYS A 165 9.33 -19.15 -14.30
N GLU A 166 8.52 -19.01 -13.23
CA GLU A 166 8.25 -20.11 -12.28
C GLU A 166 7.25 -21.14 -12.82
N HIS A 167 6.27 -20.68 -13.60
CA HIS A 167 5.12 -21.50 -14.02
C HIS A 167 4.90 -21.58 -15.53
N GLY A 168 5.72 -20.93 -16.33
CA GLY A 168 5.56 -20.87 -17.79
C GLY A 168 5.58 -22.23 -18.49
N SER A 169 6.18 -23.27 -17.87
CA SER A 169 6.13 -24.64 -18.38
C SER A 169 4.77 -25.35 -18.19
N LYS A 170 3.88 -24.76 -17.39
CA LYS A 170 2.55 -25.33 -17.03
C LYS A 170 1.41 -24.76 -17.85
N ILE A 171 1.68 -23.80 -18.74
CA ILE A 171 0.70 -23.11 -19.59
C ILE A 171 0.94 -23.43 -21.06
N SER A 172 -0.07 -23.14 -21.91
CA SER A 172 0.09 -23.31 -23.36
C SER A 172 1.05 -22.29 -23.95
N ASP A 173 1.73 -22.67 -25.04
CA ASP A 173 2.61 -21.74 -25.77
C ASP A 173 1.88 -20.51 -26.30
N ALA A 174 0.58 -20.64 -26.61
CA ALA A 174 -0.27 -19.54 -27.04
C ALA A 174 -0.48 -18.52 -25.89
N ASP A 175 -0.79 -19.00 -24.67
CA ASP A 175 -0.97 -18.14 -23.52
C ASP A 175 0.35 -17.47 -23.10
N LYS A 176 1.46 -18.21 -23.16
CA LYS A 176 2.79 -17.67 -22.89
C LYS A 176 3.12 -16.52 -23.83
N LYS A 177 2.93 -16.68 -25.14
CA LYS A 177 3.15 -15.61 -26.14
C LYS A 177 2.22 -14.42 -25.91
N ALA A 178 0.97 -14.66 -25.54
CA ALA A 178 0.02 -13.57 -25.25
C ALA A 178 0.45 -12.74 -24.04
N ILE A 179 0.98 -13.38 -22.98
CA ILE A 179 1.49 -12.69 -21.79
C ILE A 179 2.77 -11.92 -22.14
N GLU A 180 3.71 -12.53 -22.87
CA GLU A 180 4.96 -11.86 -23.31
C GLU A 180 4.66 -10.64 -24.19
N ALA A 181 3.69 -10.74 -25.10
CA ALA A 181 3.22 -9.60 -25.90
C ALA A 181 2.61 -8.50 -25.02
N GLY A 182 1.76 -8.86 -24.04
CA GLY A 182 1.17 -7.91 -23.10
C GLY A 182 2.22 -7.18 -22.25
N ILE A 183 3.26 -7.88 -21.79
CA ILE A 183 4.41 -7.28 -21.08
C ILE A 183 5.15 -6.29 -21.98
N SER A 184 5.44 -6.68 -23.23
CA SER A 184 6.13 -5.83 -24.21
C SER A 184 5.32 -4.57 -24.51
N ASP A 185 4.01 -4.72 -24.73
CA ASP A 185 3.09 -3.61 -24.99
C ASP A 185 3.06 -2.63 -23.81
N LEU A 186 2.97 -3.13 -22.58
CA LEU A 186 2.95 -2.29 -21.40
C LEU A 186 4.30 -1.59 -21.17
N LYS A 187 5.42 -2.26 -21.39
CA LYS A 187 6.75 -1.64 -21.34
C LYS A 187 6.91 -0.54 -22.40
N ASN A 188 6.31 -0.69 -23.57
CA ASN A 188 6.32 0.36 -24.59
C ASN A 188 5.43 1.53 -24.20
N ALA A 189 4.24 1.30 -23.62
CA ALA A 189 3.38 2.35 -23.11
C ALA A 189 4.04 3.17 -21.99
N LEU A 190 4.85 2.53 -21.13
CA LEU A 190 5.62 3.20 -20.07
C LEU A 190 6.69 4.18 -20.58
N LYS A 191 7.16 4.03 -21.82
CA LYS A 191 8.07 5.00 -22.47
C LYS A 191 7.34 6.28 -22.90
N GLY A 192 6.03 6.21 -23.09
CA GLY A 192 5.17 7.35 -23.43
C GLY A 192 4.79 8.18 -22.22
N THR A 193 3.99 9.22 -22.46
CA THR A 193 3.47 10.14 -21.42
C THR A 193 1.98 9.95 -21.16
N ASP A 194 1.30 9.08 -21.90
CA ASP A 194 -0.14 8.86 -21.79
C ASP A 194 -0.48 7.91 -20.63
N THR A 195 -1.00 8.50 -19.55
CA THR A 195 -1.39 7.76 -18.33
C THR A 195 -2.58 6.84 -18.57
N GLU A 196 -3.53 7.21 -19.43
CA GLU A 196 -4.70 6.39 -19.71
C GLU A 196 -4.34 5.16 -20.53
N GLU A 197 -3.41 5.29 -21.47
CA GLU A 197 -2.87 4.14 -22.21
C GLU A 197 -2.17 3.17 -21.25
N VAL A 198 -1.33 3.66 -20.33
CA VAL A 198 -0.66 2.83 -19.31
C VAL A 198 -1.69 2.08 -18.46
N LYS A 199 -2.71 2.75 -17.94
CA LYS A 199 -3.78 2.11 -17.15
C LYS A 199 -4.50 1.02 -17.95
N LYS A 200 -4.88 1.30 -19.20
CA LYS A 200 -5.57 0.36 -20.08
C LYS A 200 -4.73 -0.89 -20.37
N LYS A 201 -3.44 -0.71 -20.69
CA LYS A 201 -2.52 -1.82 -20.94
C LYS A 201 -2.22 -2.62 -19.68
N THR A 202 -2.13 -1.97 -18.52
CA THR A 202 -2.00 -2.63 -17.21
C THR A 202 -3.19 -3.54 -16.94
N GLN A 203 -4.40 -3.04 -17.16
CA GLN A 203 -5.61 -3.83 -16.97
C GLN A 203 -5.73 -5.02 -17.92
N ALA A 204 -5.33 -4.84 -19.19
CA ALA A 204 -5.27 -5.91 -20.16
C ALA A 204 -4.27 -7.02 -19.75
N LEU A 205 -3.08 -6.64 -19.25
CA LEU A 205 -2.07 -7.60 -18.77
C LEU A 205 -2.57 -8.35 -17.52
N ILE A 206 -3.25 -7.67 -16.58
CA ILE A 206 -3.87 -8.31 -15.42
C ILE A 206 -4.87 -9.39 -15.86
N GLN A 207 -5.77 -9.07 -16.80
CA GLN A 207 -6.76 -10.05 -17.31
C GLN A 207 -6.09 -11.25 -17.98
N THR A 208 -5.04 -11.02 -18.74
CA THR A 208 -4.28 -12.10 -19.39
C THR A 208 -3.55 -12.96 -18.34
N SER A 209 -3.02 -12.34 -17.29
CA SER A 209 -2.33 -13.03 -16.19
C SER A 209 -3.28 -13.84 -15.30
N MET A 210 -4.55 -13.44 -15.16
CA MET A 210 -5.57 -14.23 -14.44
C MET A 210 -5.79 -15.59 -15.10
N LYS A 211 -5.78 -15.67 -16.44
CA LYS A 211 -5.88 -16.94 -17.17
C LYS A 211 -4.70 -17.86 -16.87
N LEU A 212 -3.50 -17.29 -16.64
CA LEU A 212 -2.33 -18.04 -16.17
C LEU A 212 -2.60 -18.69 -14.80
N GLY A 213 -3.12 -17.94 -13.85
CA GLY A 213 -3.48 -18.45 -12.52
C GLY A 213 -4.50 -19.61 -12.58
N GLU A 214 -5.55 -19.45 -13.38
CA GLU A 214 -6.54 -20.52 -13.58
C GLU A 214 -5.96 -21.77 -14.23
N ALA A 215 -5.10 -21.62 -15.23
CA ALA A 215 -4.44 -22.73 -15.92
C ALA A 215 -3.50 -23.49 -14.97
N VAL A 216 -2.74 -22.78 -14.15
CA VAL A 216 -1.86 -23.37 -13.12
C VAL A 216 -2.67 -24.14 -12.08
N TYR A 217 -3.77 -23.56 -11.61
CA TYR A 217 -4.66 -24.20 -10.62
C TYR A 217 -5.32 -25.46 -11.18
N LYS A 218 -5.86 -25.42 -12.40
CA LYS A 218 -6.43 -26.60 -13.09
C LYS A 218 -5.42 -27.73 -13.31
N ASN A 219 -4.17 -27.40 -13.58
CA ASN A 219 -3.11 -28.39 -13.76
C ASN A 219 -2.64 -29.01 -12.43
N GLN A 220 -2.67 -28.27 -11.33
CA GLN A 220 -2.40 -28.82 -10.01
C GLN A 220 -3.49 -29.81 -9.57
N GLN A 221 -4.77 -29.53 -9.82
CA GLN A 221 -5.87 -30.47 -9.53
C GLN A 221 -5.83 -31.74 -10.35
N LYS A 222 -5.34 -31.68 -11.61
CA LYS A 222 -5.15 -32.88 -12.45
C LYS A 222 -3.96 -33.74 -12.01
N GLY A 223 -2.98 -33.15 -11.31
CA GLY A 223 -1.80 -33.87 -10.80
C GLY A 223 -2.02 -34.64 -9.49
N THR A 224 -3.00 -34.23 -8.68
CA THR A 224 -3.34 -34.90 -7.41
C THR A 224 -4.40 -35.98 -7.55
N GLY A 225 -5.04 -36.12 -8.72
CA GLY A 225 -6.11 -37.09 -8.98
C GLY A 225 -5.67 -38.48 -9.48
N LYS A 226 -4.36 -38.82 -9.49
CA LYS A 226 -3.85 -40.12 -10.00
C LYS A 226 -2.91 -40.88 -9.06
N LYS A 227 -3.03 -40.75 -7.77
CA LYS A 227 -2.46 -41.70 -6.81
C LYS A 227 -3.40 -41.77 -5.64
N ASP A 228 -4.29 -42.71 -5.66
CA ASP A 228 -4.88 -43.47 -4.56
C ASP A 228 -6.24 -44.03 -4.97
N ALA A 229 -6.19 -45.02 -5.86
CA ALA A 229 -7.26 -45.94 -6.09
C ALA A 229 -6.71 -47.36 -6.18
N LYS A 230 -6.21 -47.89 -5.02
CA LYS A 230 -6.17 -49.34 -4.77
C LYS A 230 -5.80 -49.57 -3.30
N GLN A 231 -6.69 -50.37 -2.67
CA GLN A 231 -6.62 -50.97 -1.33
C GLN A 231 -7.14 -50.06 -0.18
N ASN A 232 -8.33 -50.28 0.37
CA ASN A 232 -8.76 -51.40 1.16
C ASN A 232 -10.28 -51.33 1.40
N GLN A 233 -10.99 -52.39 1.12
CA GLN A 233 -12.26 -52.74 1.73
C GLN A 233 -12.01 -53.29 3.14
N ASP A 234 -12.97 -53.01 4.02
CA ASP A 234 -13.23 -53.53 5.34
C ASP A 234 -12.82 -52.67 6.54
N SER A 235 -13.78 -52.02 7.11
CA SER A 235 -14.31 -52.27 8.47
C SER A 235 -15.32 -51.18 8.86
N LYS A 236 -16.51 -51.65 9.17
CA LYS A 236 -17.59 -50.92 9.87
C LYS A 236 -17.14 -50.49 11.27
N ASN A 237 -17.37 -49.27 11.71
CA ASN A 237 -18.33 -48.94 12.77
C ASN A 237 -18.13 -47.50 13.28
N LYS A 238 -19.27 -46.81 13.36
CA LYS A 238 -19.72 -45.81 14.36
C LYS A 238 -18.67 -44.88 15.03
N ASP A 239 -18.74 -43.55 14.88
CA ASP A 239 -19.51 -42.69 15.78
C ASP A 239 -19.53 -41.23 15.30
N GLN A 240 -20.60 -40.58 15.69
CA GLN A 240 -21.00 -39.20 15.40
C GLN A 240 -20.00 -38.18 15.98
N ASN A 241 -19.65 -37.15 15.22
CA ASN A 241 -19.74 -35.80 15.75
C ASN A 241 -19.86 -34.76 14.61
N LYS A 242 -20.86 -33.93 14.76
CA LYS A 242 -21.18 -32.79 13.89
C LYS A 242 -20.30 -31.60 14.30
N GLU A 243 -19.60 -30.96 13.37
CA GLU A 243 -19.25 -29.57 13.52
C GLU A 243 -19.53 -28.84 12.21
N ASN A 244 -20.22 -27.73 12.39
CA ASN A 244 -20.86 -26.86 11.42
C ASN A 244 -19.87 -26.18 10.49
N VAL A 245 -20.06 -26.32 9.19
CA VAL A 245 -19.58 -25.38 8.17
C VAL A 245 -20.72 -24.39 7.95
N VAL A 246 -20.47 -23.12 8.26
CA VAL A 246 -21.39 -22.00 7.97
C VAL A 246 -21.10 -21.51 6.56
N ASP A 247 -21.99 -21.83 5.63
CA ASP A 247 -22.10 -21.18 4.33
C ASP A 247 -22.54 -19.72 4.55
N ALA A 248 -21.77 -18.78 4.06
CA ALA A 248 -22.14 -17.37 4.01
C ALA A 248 -22.87 -17.10 2.68
N ASP A 249 -24.18 -17.06 2.73
CA ASP A 249 -25.02 -16.54 1.65
C ASP A 249 -24.84 -15.02 1.51
N PHE A 250 -24.49 -14.60 0.33
CA PHE A 250 -24.40 -13.19 -0.05
C PHE A 250 -25.74 -12.77 -0.65
N GLU A 251 -26.53 -12.05 0.12
CA GLU A 251 -27.78 -11.44 -0.38
C GLU A 251 -27.48 -10.06 -0.98
N GLU A 252 -27.80 -9.90 -2.25
CA GLU A 252 -27.73 -8.66 -3.03
C GLU A 252 -28.92 -7.77 -2.67
N VAL A 253 -28.67 -6.67 -1.95
CA VAL A 253 -29.70 -5.67 -1.63
C VAL A 253 -29.85 -4.71 -2.81
N LYS A 254 -30.99 -4.73 -3.49
CA LYS A 254 -31.43 -3.73 -4.49
C LYS A 254 -31.86 -2.46 -3.76
N GLU A 255 -31.24 -1.34 -4.13
CA GLU A 255 -31.71 0.01 -3.74
C GLU A 255 -33.00 0.35 -4.49
N ASP A 256 -34.07 0.55 -3.75
CA ASP A 256 -35.28 1.27 -4.21
C ASP A 256 -35.17 2.74 -3.74
N LYS A 257 -35.33 3.63 -4.73
CA LYS A 257 -35.46 5.07 -4.56
C LYS A 257 -36.87 5.39 -4.10
N GLU A 258 -37.04 6.14 -3.00
CA GLU A 258 -38.17 7.05 -2.83
C GLU A 258 -37.79 8.27 -1.97
N ASP A 259 -38.22 9.42 -2.47
CA ASP A 259 -38.15 10.78 -1.93
C ASP A 259 -38.94 10.94 -0.62
N LYS A 260 -38.48 11.76 0.29
CA LYS A 260 -39.08 13.00 0.86
C LYS A 260 -38.66 13.33 2.28
N ASP A 261 -38.17 14.56 2.39
CA ASP A 261 -38.44 15.61 3.42
C ASP A 261 -38.28 15.34 4.93
N ASP A 262 -37.38 16.16 5.47
CA ASP A 262 -37.49 16.98 6.71
C ASP A 262 -37.30 16.35 8.10
N LYS A 263 -36.41 17.06 8.82
CA LYS A 263 -36.34 17.31 10.29
C LYS A 263 -35.44 16.43 11.14
N ASP A 264 -34.39 17.13 11.59
CA ASP A 264 -33.82 17.14 12.95
C ASP A 264 -33.98 15.87 13.83
N LEU A 265 -32.87 15.30 14.18
CA LEU A 265 -32.47 15.11 15.59
C LEU A 265 -31.24 14.22 15.74
N SER A 266 -30.28 14.77 16.46
CA SER A 266 -29.12 14.12 17.05
C SER A 266 -29.42 12.80 17.73
N LEU A 267 -28.62 11.76 17.51
CA LEU A 267 -28.40 10.70 18.49
C LEU A 267 -27.06 9.99 18.27
N ILE A 268 -26.15 10.30 19.15
CA ILE A 268 -24.93 9.57 19.44
C ILE A 268 -25.32 8.19 19.96
N GLN A 269 -24.93 7.11 19.29
CA GLN A 269 -24.95 5.79 19.89
C GLN A 269 -23.55 5.23 20.04
N ILE A 270 -23.14 5.20 21.30
CA ILE A 270 -21.97 4.54 21.85
C ILE A 270 -22.16 3.03 21.77
N TRP A 271 -21.28 2.33 21.02
CA TRP A 271 -21.18 0.87 21.14
C TRP A 271 -20.15 0.48 22.18
N ARG A 272 -20.65 -0.04 23.28
CA ARG A 272 -19.90 -0.65 24.37
C ARG A 272 -19.56 -2.09 24.01
N CYS A 273 -18.27 -2.40 23.80
CA CYS A 273 -17.79 -3.78 23.77
C CYS A 273 -17.90 -4.41 25.16
N ARG A 274 -18.69 -5.44 25.29
CA ARG A 274 -18.75 -6.29 26.47
C ARG A 274 -17.81 -7.48 26.30
N ARG A 275 -16.84 -7.56 27.19
CA ARG A 275 -15.91 -8.66 27.38
C ARG A 275 -16.65 -9.77 28.15
N TYR A 276 -16.54 -11.02 27.71
CA TYR A 276 -16.74 -12.19 28.58
C TYR A 276 -15.64 -13.21 28.32
N SER A 277 -15.03 -13.57 29.38
CA SER A 277 -14.24 -14.66 29.96
C SER A 277 -13.59 -15.64 29.02
#